data_143bdb0531139efca82122cd52be27da
#
_entry.id   143bdb0531139efca82122cd52be27da
#
_cell.length_a   1.000
_cell.length_b   1.000
_cell.length_c   1.000
_cell.angle_alpha   90.00
_cell.angle_beta   90.00
_cell.angle_gamma   90.00
#
_symmetry.space_group_name_H-M   'P 1'
#
loop_
_entity.id
_entity.type
_entity.pdbx_description
1 polymer ?
#
loop_
_entity_poly.entity_id
_entity_poly.type
_entity_poly.pdbx_seq_one_letter_code
_entity_poly.pdbx_strand_id
1 'polypeptide(L)'
;MPTSTKDKTLIRSIRITKGLDDLLLKDAKAKRISANALIGSIMTKYAEMDRYNERYDTITLKQESFRSILQVVEDDKLAQVAKEIGSLIPKQFLLFWFKRSDLETYLRYLSLVCRYNGFGEYEVDIDDDRTNYTITLIHNMGEKWSNFLKDWLQQGMKTTTGIIAKIDTSKNTVVARFHVP
;
A
#
# COMPACT_ATOMS: atom_id res chain seq x y z
N MET A 1 -8.80 3.67 22.79
CA MET A 1 -9.67 3.08 21.75
C MET A 1 -10.54 4.18 21.19
N PRO A 2 -10.46 4.57 19.92
CA PRO A 2 -11.50 5.40 19.35
C PRO A 2 -12.72 4.50 19.21
N THR A 3 -13.81 4.88 19.85
CA THR A 3 -15.13 4.30 19.69
C THR A 3 -15.44 4.22 18.21
N SER A 4 -15.62 3.02 17.69
CA SER A 4 -16.20 2.75 16.37
C SER A 4 -17.59 3.42 16.35
N THR A 5 -17.64 4.67 15.94
CA THR A 5 -18.86 5.22 15.38
C THR A 5 -19.15 4.36 14.16
N LYS A 6 -20.13 3.46 14.23
CA LYS A 6 -20.65 2.76 13.05
C LYS A 6 -20.91 3.83 12.00
N ASP A 7 -20.10 3.85 10.94
CA ASP A 7 -20.31 4.77 9.84
C ASP A 7 -21.73 4.60 9.33
N LYS A 8 -22.51 5.70 9.38
CA LYS A 8 -23.90 5.69 8.97
C LYS A 8 -23.99 5.37 7.48
N THR A 9 -24.57 4.25 7.15
CA THR A 9 -24.81 3.87 5.74
C THR A 9 -25.79 4.83 5.09
N LEU A 10 -25.42 5.40 3.95
CA LEU A 10 -26.27 6.27 3.14
C LEU A 10 -26.57 5.62 1.80
N ILE A 11 -27.78 5.83 1.29
CA ILE A 11 -28.17 5.40 -0.05
C ILE A 11 -27.94 6.56 -1.03
N ARG A 12 -27.27 6.27 -2.16
CA ARG A 12 -27.10 7.19 -3.28
C ARG A 12 -27.58 6.52 -4.57
N SER A 13 -28.34 7.24 -5.37
CA SER A 13 -28.77 6.77 -6.70
C SER A 13 -27.93 7.44 -7.77
N ILE A 14 -27.44 6.65 -8.71
CA ILE A 14 -26.67 7.12 -9.89
C ILE A 14 -27.34 6.62 -11.17
N ARG A 15 -27.24 7.39 -12.24
CA ARG A 15 -27.63 6.95 -13.59
C ARG A 15 -26.38 6.58 -14.36
N ILE A 16 -26.34 5.39 -14.91
CA ILE A 16 -25.25 4.88 -15.75
C ILE A 16 -25.81 4.40 -17.09
N THR A 17 -24.95 4.31 -18.10
CA THR A 17 -25.34 3.74 -19.39
C THR A 17 -25.54 2.24 -19.29
N LYS A 18 -26.37 1.67 -20.16
CA LYS A 18 -26.58 0.21 -20.20
C LYS A 18 -25.26 -0.55 -20.42
N GLY A 19 -24.39 -0.06 -21.31
CA GLY A 19 -23.08 -0.71 -21.55
C GLY A 19 -22.18 -0.77 -20.33
N LEU A 20 -22.19 0.29 -19.48
CA LEU A 20 -21.45 0.29 -18.22
C LEU A 20 -22.08 -0.68 -17.20
N ASP A 21 -23.40 -0.73 -17.13
CA ASP A 21 -24.10 -1.68 -16.25
C ASP A 21 -23.79 -3.12 -16.63
N ASP A 22 -23.90 -3.47 -17.93
CA ASP A 22 -23.58 -4.81 -18.45
C ASP A 22 -22.14 -5.22 -18.14
N LEU A 23 -21.16 -4.29 -18.22
CA LEU A 23 -19.77 -4.51 -17.86
C LEU A 23 -19.61 -4.79 -16.35
N LEU A 24 -20.21 -3.96 -15.50
CA LEU A 24 -20.16 -4.13 -14.05
C LEU A 24 -20.79 -5.44 -13.60
N LEU A 25 -21.92 -5.83 -14.19
CA LEU A 25 -22.58 -7.12 -13.91
C LEU A 25 -21.69 -8.31 -14.31
N LYS A 26 -21.05 -8.24 -15.49
CA LYS A 26 -20.12 -9.27 -15.96
C LYS A 26 -18.92 -9.44 -15.01
N ASP A 27 -18.32 -8.32 -14.63
CA ASP A 27 -17.13 -8.33 -13.74
C ASP A 27 -17.49 -8.77 -12.31
N ALA A 28 -18.62 -8.34 -11.79
CA ALA A 28 -19.13 -8.78 -10.49
C ALA A 28 -19.37 -10.29 -10.47
N LYS A 29 -19.98 -10.84 -11.54
CA LYS A 29 -20.19 -12.29 -11.71
C LYS A 29 -18.86 -13.04 -11.75
N ALA A 30 -17.87 -12.55 -12.49
CA ALA A 30 -16.52 -13.16 -12.56
C ALA A 30 -15.83 -13.19 -11.19
N LYS A 31 -16.03 -12.14 -10.36
CA LYS A 31 -15.52 -12.04 -9.00
C LYS A 31 -16.40 -12.71 -7.94
N ARG A 32 -17.54 -13.29 -8.33
CA ARG A 32 -18.52 -13.92 -7.42
C ARG A 32 -19.03 -12.99 -6.31
N ILE A 33 -19.26 -11.71 -6.66
CA ILE A 33 -19.82 -10.68 -5.76
C ILE A 33 -21.02 -10.00 -6.42
N SER A 34 -21.80 -9.22 -5.65
CA SER A 34 -22.87 -8.41 -6.23
C SER A 34 -22.33 -7.18 -6.97
N ALA A 35 -23.08 -6.65 -7.95
CA ALA A 35 -22.73 -5.39 -8.62
C ALA A 35 -22.59 -4.24 -7.62
N ASN A 36 -23.46 -4.16 -6.61
CA ASN A 36 -23.34 -3.14 -5.55
C ASN A 36 -22.05 -3.28 -4.74
N ALA A 37 -21.61 -4.50 -4.43
CA ALA A 37 -20.34 -4.74 -3.75
C ALA A 37 -19.13 -4.31 -4.62
N LEU A 38 -19.20 -4.58 -5.94
CA LEU A 38 -18.18 -4.12 -6.90
C LEU A 38 -18.13 -2.59 -6.96
N ILE A 39 -19.28 -1.94 -7.14
CA ILE A 39 -19.37 -0.47 -7.15
C ILE A 39 -18.83 0.12 -5.84
N GLY A 40 -19.24 -0.44 -4.71
CA GLY A 40 -18.71 -0.03 -3.40
C GLY A 40 -17.20 -0.14 -3.30
N SER A 41 -16.60 -1.24 -3.81
CA SER A 41 -15.14 -1.42 -3.81
C SER A 41 -14.41 -0.40 -4.70
N ILE A 42 -14.99 -0.04 -5.85
CA ILE A 42 -14.46 1.00 -6.75
C ILE A 42 -14.48 2.36 -6.06
N MET A 43 -15.60 2.72 -5.42
CA MET A 43 -15.73 3.98 -4.68
C MET A 43 -14.77 4.04 -3.48
N THR A 44 -14.59 2.91 -2.79
CA THR A 44 -13.63 2.81 -1.68
C THR A 44 -12.20 3.00 -2.18
N LYS A 45 -11.81 2.34 -3.28
CA LYS A 45 -10.49 2.53 -3.89
C LYS A 45 -10.26 3.99 -4.27
N TYR A 46 -11.24 4.65 -4.91
CA TYR A 46 -11.17 6.07 -5.23
C TYR A 46 -10.92 6.91 -3.97
N ALA A 47 -11.70 6.67 -2.92
CA ALA A 47 -11.58 7.41 -1.66
C ALA A 47 -10.26 7.14 -0.92
N GLU A 48 -9.72 5.93 -0.97
CA GLU A 48 -8.51 5.52 -0.22
C GLU A 48 -7.20 5.75 -1.00
N MET A 49 -7.21 5.74 -2.35
CA MET A 49 -5.97 5.80 -3.13
C MET A 49 -6.04 6.72 -4.36
N ASP A 50 -7.06 6.60 -5.22
CA ASP A 50 -7.02 7.26 -6.53
C ASP A 50 -6.99 8.79 -6.42
N ARG A 51 -7.63 9.38 -5.42
CA ARG A 51 -7.55 10.83 -5.11
C ARG A 51 -6.11 11.29 -4.82
N TYR A 52 -5.29 10.43 -4.21
CA TYR A 52 -3.87 10.71 -3.99
C TYR A 52 -3.11 10.62 -5.31
N ASN A 53 -3.36 9.55 -6.07
CA ASN A 53 -2.71 9.32 -7.36
C ASN A 53 -2.98 10.47 -8.35
N GLU A 54 -4.23 10.96 -8.42
CA GLU A 54 -4.60 12.14 -9.22
C GLU A 54 -3.87 13.41 -8.77
N ARG A 55 -3.68 13.58 -7.46
CA ARG A 55 -3.01 14.76 -6.90
C ARG A 55 -1.52 14.82 -7.20
N TYR A 56 -0.85 13.67 -7.33
CA TYR A 56 0.60 13.55 -7.44
C TYR A 56 1.06 12.91 -8.76
N ASP A 57 0.22 12.97 -9.80
CA ASP A 57 0.55 12.58 -11.20
C ASP A 57 1.23 11.20 -11.28
N THR A 58 0.62 10.17 -10.71
CA THR A 58 1.19 8.82 -10.69
C THR A 58 1.11 8.13 -12.05
N ILE A 59 2.08 7.30 -12.35
CA ILE A 59 2.13 6.46 -13.56
C ILE A 59 1.81 5.02 -13.19
N THR A 60 0.93 4.37 -13.97
CA THR A 60 0.64 2.94 -13.82
C THR A 60 1.45 2.12 -14.81
N LEU A 61 2.22 1.17 -14.32
CA LEU A 61 3.00 0.23 -15.11
C LEU A 61 2.55 -1.21 -14.87
N LYS A 62 2.64 -2.05 -15.91
CA LYS A 62 2.50 -3.50 -15.72
C LYS A 62 3.67 -4.03 -14.90
N GLN A 63 3.40 -4.98 -14.00
CA GLN A 63 4.41 -5.61 -13.14
C GLN A 63 5.60 -6.16 -13.93
N GLU A 64 5.35 -6.84 -15.08
CA GLU A 64 6.39 -7.37 -15.95
C GLU A 64 7.29 -6.28 -16.54
N SER A 65 6.69 -5.18 -17.01
CA SER A 65 7.46 -4.05 -17.55
C SER A 65 8.32 -3.40 -16.47
N PHE A 66 7.78 -3.24 -15.26
CA PHE A 66 8.54 -2.71 -14.15
C PHE A 66 9.67 -3.64 -13.72
N ARG A 67 9.43 -4.97 -13.68
CA ARG A 67 10.47 -5.96 -13.41
C ARG A 67 11.61 -5.88 -14.44
N SER A 68 11.30 -5.71 -15.73
CA SER A 68 12.31 -5.56 -16.77
C SER A 68 13.18 -4.30 -16.57
N ILE A 69 12.57 -3.19 -16.15
CA ILE A 69 13.30 -1.97 -15.79
C ILE A 69 14.23 -2.23 -14.59
N LEU A 70 13.74 -2.90 -13.55
CA LEU A 70 14.56 -3.22 -12.36
C LEU A 70 15.78 -4.09 -12.71
N GLN A 71 15.67 -5.00 -13.69
CA GLN A 71 16.79 -5.89 -14.05
C GLN A 71 18.00 -5.12 -14.62
N VAL A 72 17.79 -4.00 -15.30
CA VAL A 72 18.86 -3.21 -15.94
C VAL A 72 19.43 -2.11 -15.04
N VAL A 73 18.79 -1.82 -13.91
CA VAL A 73 19.29 -0.83 -12.94
C VAL A 73 20.35 -1.47 -12.05
N GLU A 74 21.46 -0.79 -11.83
CA GLU A 74 22.50 -1.22 -10.88
C GLU A 74 21.99 -1.22 -9.43
N ASP A 75 22.45 -2.16 -8.61
CA ASP A 75 21.91 -2.37 -7.26
C ASP A 75 22.15 -1.17 -6.32
N ASP A 76 23.31 -0.51 -6.42
CA ASP A 76 23.65 0.69 -5.66
C ASP A 76 22.76 1.90 -6.04
N LYS A 77 22.45 2.06 -7.32
CA LYS A 77 21.53 3.09 -7.83
C LYS A 77 20.10 2.80 -7.35
N LEU A 78 19.70 1.55 -7.40
CA LEU A 78 18.38 1.13 -6.93
C LEU A 78 18.22 1.39 -5.43
N ALA A 79 19.24 1.09 -4.63
CA ALA A 79 19.26 1.36 -3.21
C ALA A 79 19.19 2.87 -2.89
N GLN A 80 19.90 3.69 -3.67
CA GLN A 80 19.83 5.15 -3.54
C GLN A 80 18.42 5.67 -3.80
N VAL A 81 17.80 5.25 -4.91
CA VAL A 81 16.42 5.63 -5.27
C VAL A 81 15.43 5.16 -4.21
N ALA A 82 15.59 3.93 -3.70
CA ALA A 82 14.72 3.40 -2.65
C ALA A 82 14.75 4.27 -1.38
N LYS A 83 15.93 4.70 -0.95
CA LYS A 83 16.09 5.58 0.22
C LYS A 83 15.51 6.96 -0.02
N GLU A 84 15.74 7.54 -1.19
CA GLU A 84 15.22 8.86 -1.55
C GLU A 84 13.69 8.87 -1.55
N ILE A 85 13.04 7.98 -2.31
CA ILE A 85 11.58 7.93 -2.37
C ILE A 85 10.96 7.42 -1.06
N GLY A 86 11.66 6.54 -0.32
CA GLY A 86 11.25 6.09 1.01
C GLY A 86 11.22 7.22 2.04
N SER A 87 12.11 8.20 1.92
CA SER A 87 12.10 9.38 2.80
C SER A 87 10.99 10.38 2.50
N LEU A 88 10.56 10.47 1.23
CA LEU A 88 9.66 11.50 0.75
C LEU A 88 8.20 11.03 0.65
N ILE A 89 7.97 9.95 -0.12
CA ILE A 89 6.62 9.53 -0.52
C ILE A 89 5.73 9.14 0.67
N PRO A 90 6.18 8.31 1.64
CA PRO A 90 5.34 7.97 2.78
C PRO A 90 4.90 9.20 3.56
N LYS A 91 5.82 10.14 3.81
CA LYS A 91 5.51 11.37 4.55
C LYS A 91 4.49 12.24 3.82
N GLN A 92 4.61 12.41 2.49
CA GLN A 92 3.62 13.12 1.68
C GLN A 92 2.25 12.48 1.80
N PHE A 93 2.18 11.16 1.67
CA PHE A 93 0.93 10.41 1.78
C PHE A 93 0.28 10.56 3.15
N LEU A 94 1.06 10.39 4.23
CA LEU A 94 0.55 10.52 5.59
C LEU A 94 -0.02 11.91 5.86
N LEU A 95 0.68 12.95 5.45
CA LEU A 95 0.23 14.34 5.60
C LEU A 95 -0.98 14.66 4.73
N PHE A 96 -1.07 14.09 3.54
CA PHE A 96 -2.24 14.27 2.66
C PHE A 96 -3.51 13.68 3.29
N TRP A 97 -3.46 12.41 3.71
CA TRP A 97 -4.63 11.69 4.19
C TRP A 97 -4.94 11.90 5.67
N PHE A 98 -3.91 11.84 6.51
CA PHE A 98 -4.10 11.72 7.95
C PHE A 98 -3.74 12.98 8.72
N LYS A 99 -3.05 13.95 8.08
CA LYS A 99 -2.55 15.18 8.70
C LYS A 99 -1.63 14.95 9.91
N ARG A 100 -1.14 13.74 10.05
CA ARG A 100 -0.21 13.31 11.12
C ARG A 100 0.76 12.25 10.56
N SER A 101 1.89 12.07 11.26
CA SER A 101 2.93 11.13 10.88
C SER A 101 3.33 10.35 12.14
N ASP A 102 2.80 9.16 12.29
CA ASP A 102 3.01 8.23 13.40
C ASP A 102 2.94 6.79 12.91
N LEU A 103 3.21 5.83 13.82
CA LEU A 103 3.23 4.41 13.49
C LEU A 103 1.87 3.91 12.96
N GLU A 104 0.77 4.32 13.57
CA GLU A 104 -0.57 3.88 13.17
C GLU A 104 -0.87 4.28 11.72
N THR A 105 -0.61 5.54 11.37
CA THR A 105 -0.83 6.05 10.02
C THR A 105 0.17 5.46 9.02
N TYR A 106 1.40 5.15 9.44
CA TYR A 106 2.37 4.49 8.59
C TYR A 106 1.96 3.03 8.26
N LEU A 107 1.51 2.26 9.24
CA LEU A 107 0.95 0.92 9.02
C LEU A 107 -0.26 0.96 8.08
N ARG A 108 -1.12 1.96 8.24
CA ARG A 108 -2.26 2.18 7.32
C ARG A 108 -1.77 2.50 5.91
N TYR A 109 -0.77 3.35 5.74
CA TYR A 109 -0.15 3.64 4.45
C TYR A 109 0.38 2.37 3.77
N LEU A 110 1.14 1.53 4.49
CA LEU A 110 1.66 0.27 3.96
C LEU A 110 0.54 -0.65 3.47
N SER A 111 -0.52 -0.80 4.26
CA SER A 111 -1.70 -1.57 3.87
C SER A 111 -2.33 -1.06 2.57
N LEU A 112 -2.42 0.26 2.37
CA LEU A 112 -3.01 0.86 1.18
C LEU A 112 -2.13 0.70 -0.06
N VAL A 113 -0.82 0.94 0.03
CA VAL A 113 0.08 0.78 -1.13
C VAL A 113 0.22 -0.69 -1.54
N CYS A 114 0.21 -1.61 -0.60
CA CYS A 114 0.20 -3.03 -0.92
C CYS A 114 -1.11 -3.44 -1.60
N ARG A 115 -2.24 -3.01 -1.08
CA ARG A 115 -3.56 -3.32 -1.63
C ARG A 115 -3.79 -2.78 -3.04
N TYR A 116 -3.33 -1.55 -3.32
CA TYR A 116 -3.72 -0.83 -4.54
C TYR A 116 -2.59 -0.60 -5.54
N ASN A 117 -1.33 -0.56 -5.10
CA ASN A 117 -0.19 -0.21 -5.95
C ASN A 117 0.74 -1.38 -6.27
N GLY A 118 0.37 -2.62 -5.90
CA GLY A 118 1.11 -3.82 -6.30
C GLY A 118 2.46 -4.00 -5.60
N PHE A 119 2.67 -3.43 -4.41
CA PHE A 119 3.88 -3.63 -3.61
C PHE A 119 4.03 -5.05 -3.07
N GLY A 120 2.94 -5.81 -3.03
CA GLY A 120 2.87 -7.17 -2.53
C GLY A 120 1.69 -7.36 -1.56
N GLU A 121 1.59 -8.54 -0.98
CA GLU A 121 0.69 -8.81 0.13
C GLU A 121 1.30 -8.26 1.42
N TYR A 122 0.48 -7.71 2.29
CA TYR A 122 0.87 -7.07 3.53
C TYR A 122 0.25 -7.79 4.71
N GLU A 123 1.10 -8.21 5.63
CA GLU A 123 0.69 -8.77 6.91
C GLU A 123 1.39 -8.01 8.04
N VAL A 124 0.70 -7.81 9.15
CA VAL A 124 1.28 -7.26 10.37
C VAL A 124 0.86 -8.14 11.55
N ASP A 125 1.85 -8.61 12.28
CA ASP A 125 1.70 -9.30 13.55
C ASP A 125 2.17 -8.39 14.68
N ILE A 126 1.38 -8.33 15.75
CA ILE A 126 1.59 -7.44 16.89
C ILE A 126 1.38 -8.26 18.15
N ASP A 127 2.35 -8.29 19.05
CA ASP A 127 2.21 -8.98 20.32
C ASP A 127 1.07 -8.43 21.22
N ASP A 128 0.71 -9.17 22.24
CA ASP A 128 -0.41 -8.82 23.13
C ASP A 128 -0.19 -7.46 23.83
N ASP A 129 1.06 -7.13 24.17
CA ASP A 129 1.43 -5.89 24.83
C ASP A 129 1.58 -4.71 23.85
N ARG A 130 1.47 -4.99 22.55
CA ARG A 130 1.65 -4.01 21.46
C ARG A 130 3.00 -3.32 21.44
N THR A 131 4.02 -4.01 21.87
CA THR A 131 5.39 -3.51 21.91
C THR A 131 6.26 -4.06 20.79
N ASN A 132 6.02 -5.30 20.35
CA ASN A 132 6.76 -5.95 19.28
C ASN A 132 5.90 -6.12 18.02
N TYR A 133 6.45 -5.64 16.93
CA TYR A 133 5.80 -5.65 15.63
C TYR A 133 6.61 -6.45 14.62
N THR A 134 5.92 -7.26 13.84
CA THR A 134 6.49 -7.91 12.65
C THR A 134 5.64 -7.54 11.44
N ILE A 135 6.26 -6.86 10.47
CA ILE A 135 5.64 -6.56 9.17
C ILE A 135 6.23 -7.52 8.15
N THR A 136 5.36 -8.20 7.39
CA THR A 136 5.74 -9.08 6.30
C THR A 136 5.15 -8.57 4.99
N LEU A 137 6.01 -8.38 3.98
CA LEU A 137 5.63 -8.10 2.60
C LEU A 137 5.98 -9.31 1.75
N ILE A 138 4.99 -9.87 1.04
CA ILE A 138 5.16 -11.03 0.16
C ILE A 138 4.86 -10.59 -1.28
N HIS A 139 5.77 -10.84 -2.20
CA HIS A 139 5.64 -10.43 -3.61
C HIS A 139 6.21 -11.49 -4.56
N ASN A 140 6.11 -11.25 -5.87
CA ASN A 140 6.64 -12.14 -6.91
C ASN A 140 7.64 -11.44 -7.84
N MET A 141 8.25 -10.33 -7.38
CA MET A 141 9.08 -9.44 -8.21
C MET A 141 10.58 -9.79 -8.20
N GLY A 142 11.00 -10.72 -7.34
CA GLY A 142 12.39 -11.18 -7.24
C GLY A 142 13.24 -10.35 -6.28
N GLU A 143 14.51 -10.75 -6.13
CA GLU A 143 15.44 -10.28 -5.09
C GLU A 143 15.73 -8.77 -5.17
N LYS A 144 15.89 -8.22 -6.37
CA LYS A 144 16.09 -6.77 -6.54
C LYS A 144 14.93 -5.94 -5.94
N TRP A 145 13.71 -6.42 -6.09
CA TRP A 145 12.55 -5.77 -5.48
C TRP A 145 12.53 -5.92 -3.96
N SER A 146 12.92 -7.09 -3.43
CA SER A 146 13.07 -7.28 -1.98
C SER A 146 14.09 -6.30 -1.39
N ASN A 147 15.25 -6.13 -2.04
CA ASN A 147 16.29 -5.20 -1.59
C ASN A 147 15.82 -3.73 -1.70
N PHE A 148 15.12 -3.38 -2.77
CA PHE A 148 14.48 -2.07 -2.90
C PHE A 148 13.49 -1.81 -1.77
N LEU A 149 12.57 -2.74 -1.51
CA LEU A 149 11.56 -2.62 -0.45
C LEU A 149 12.21 -2.53 0.95
N LYS A 150 13.30 -3.25 1.20
CA LYS A 150 14.08 -3.16 2.44
C LYS A 150 14.53 -1.72 2.68
N ASP A 151 15.25 -1.13 1.73
CA ASP A 151 15.79 0.23 1.89
C ASP A 151 14.69 1.29 1.94
N TRP A 152 13.66 1.14 1.12
CA TRP A 152 12.48 1.99 1.11
C TRP A 152 11.70 1.94 2.44
N LEU A 153 11.45 0.74 2.96
CA LEU A 153 10.74 0.54 4.22
C LEU A 153 11.55 1.08 5.41
N GLN A 154 12.85 0.75 5.46
CA GLN A 154 13.78 1.25 6.51
C GLN A 154 13.78 2.76 6.58
N GLN A 155 13.92 3.41 5.44
CA GLN A 155 13.99 4.86 5.36
C GLN A 155 12.64 5.51 5.63
N GLY A 156 11.54 4.94 5.11
CA GLY A 156 10.19 5.42 5.34
C GLY A 156 9.80 5.36 6.83
N MET A 157 10.06 4.26 7.50
CA MET A 157 9.84 4.12 8.95
C MET A 157 10.65 5.15 9.73
N LYS A 158 11.95 5.25 9.45
CA LYS A 158 12.84 6.19 10.14
C LYS A 158 12.36 7.64 10.03
N THR A 159 11.96 8.08 8.83
CA THR A 159 11.59 9.49 8.58
C THR A 159 10.19 9.85 9.06
N THR A 160 9.27 8.88 9.14
CA THR A 160 7.88 9.12 9.52
C THR A 160 7.60 8.85 11.00
N THR A 161 8.27 7.85 11.58
CA THR A 161 7.99 7.37 12.95
C THR A 161 9.19 7.47 13.88
N GLY A 162 10.41 7.69 13.36
CA GLY A 162 11.66 7.61 14.13
C GLY A 162 12.12 6.17 14.44
N ILE A 163 11.33 5.15 14.05
CA ILE A 163 11.61 3.75 14.35
C ILE A 163 12.67 3.20 13.39
N ILE A 164 13.64 2.46 13.92
CA ILE A 164 14.62 1.70 13.16
C ILE A 164 14.29 0.22 13.29
N ALA A 165 13.85 -0.40 12.19
CA ALA A 165 13.51 -1.82 12.16
C ALA A 165 14.73 -2.67 11.78
N LYS A 166 14.80 -3.90 12.31
CA LYS A 166 15.65 -4.96 11.75
C LYS A 166 14.91 -5.57 10.57
N ILE A 167 15.49 -5.51 9.36
CA ILE A 167 14.82 -5.97 8.14
C ILE A 167 15.63 -7.09 7.51
N ASP A 168 15.00 -8.25 7.38
CA ASP A 168 15.49 -9.42 6.67
C ASP A 168 14.79 -9.57 5.34
N THR A 169 15.49 -10.04 4.30
CA THR A 169 14.93 -10.24 2.96
C THR A 169 15.20 -11.65 2.44
N SER A 170 14.29 -12.14 1.62
CA SER A 170 14.50 -13.29 0.76
C SER A 170 14.13 -12.89 -0.68
N LYS A 171 14.13 -13.85 -1.61
CA LYS A 171 13.83 -13.60 -3.03
C LYS A 171 12.52 -12.84 -3.25
N ASN A 172 11.49 -13.17 -2.46
CA ASN A 172 10.14 -12.63 -2.64
C ASN A 172 9.48 -12.19 -1.32
N THR A 173 10.26 -12.00 -0.26
CA THR A 173 9.71 -11.63 1.05
C THR A 173 10.62 -10.62 1.75
N VAL A 174 10.00 -9.65 2.40
CA VAL A 174 10.66 -8.67 3.26
C VAL A 174 10.00 -8.72 4.63
N VAL A 175 10.79 -8.93 5.68
CA VAL A 175 10.30 -9.01 7.06
C VAL A 175 10.98 -7.94 7.90
N ALA A 176 10.21 -7.00 8.41
CA ALA A 176 10.69 -5.95 9.31
C ALA A 176 10.20 -6.21 10.73
N ARG A 177 11.14 -6.24 11.69
CA ARG A 177 10.85 -6.42 13.12
C ARG A 177 11.34 -5.22 13.90
N PHE A 178 10.52 -4.73 14.80
CA PHE A 178 10.86 -3.59 15.63
C PHE A 178 10.11 -3.60 16.96
N HIS A 179 10.67 -2.89 17.93
CA HIS A 179 10.07 -2.68 19.24
C HIS A 179 9.62 -1.22 19.40
N VAL A 180 8.49 -1.03 20.02
CA VAL A 180 7.94 0.27 20.40
C VAL A 180 7.80 0.27 21.93
N PRO A 181 8.46 1.17 22.63
CA PRO A 181 8.42 1.21 24.09
C PRO A 181 7.07 1.60 24.66
#